data_05e71c53c45c1c68c9792ca0af818793
#
_entry.id   05e71c53c45c1c68c9792ca0af818793
#
_cell.length_a   1.000
_cell.length_b   1.000
_cell.length_c   1.000
_cell.angle_alpha   90.00
_cell.angle_beta   90.00
_cell.angle_gamma   90.00
#
_symmetry.space_group_name_H-M   'P 1'
#
loop_
_entity.id
_entity.type
_entity.pdbx_description
1 polymer ?
#
loop_
_entity_poly.entity_id
_entity_poly.type
_entity_poly.pdbx_seq_one_letter_code
_entity_poly.pdbx_strand_id
1 'polypeptide(L)'
;MIIDCHGHYTSEPPAFIEFRKQQIAAFTDPSKSPAPLNITDDQIRERLEPAQLKFQKERGTDITIFSPRASAMGHHVGDANLSLAWTRICNDMIHRIVSLYPKNFIGVCQLPQSPGVSPANCLPELERCVKELGFVGCNLNPDPSGGYWKEPPLTDRWWYPVYEKMVELEVPAMVHVTGTCNPAFHTTGSHYINADTTAFVQFLTGDLFKDFPTLKFVIPHGGGAVPFHWGRYRGLAQDMKRPLLKDLLLNNVYFDTCVYHQPGIDLLAKVIPTDNILFASEMVGAVKGIDPETGHYFDDTRRYVDGVAGLSADDKKKIFETNALKVYPRLAKQISRQSGAAKA
;
A
#
# COMPACT_ATOMS: atom_id res chain seq x y z
N MET A 1 -15.15 -11.59 8.78
CA MET A 1 -13.71 -11.69 8.50
C MET A 1 -13.07 -10.33 8.66
N ILE A 2 -11.82 -10.25 9.12
CA ILE A 2 -11.07 -9.00 9.21
C ILE A 2 -9.91 -9.06 8.24
N ILE A 3 -9.95 -8.20 7.21
CA ILE A 3 -8.94 -8.10 6.14
C ILE A 3 -8.20 -6.79 6.33
N ASP A 4 -6.93 -6.88 6.67
CA ASP A 4 -6.01 -5.74 6.74
C ASP A 4 -5.44 -5.47 5.34
N CYS A 5 -5.77 -4.33 4.74
CA CYS A 5 -5.37 -4.02 3.38
C CYS A 5 -3.99 -3.37 3.25
N HIS A 6 -3.30 -3.09 4.38
CA HIS A 6 -2.03 -2.39 4.38
C HIS A 6 -1.00 -3.04 5.30
N GLY A 7 -0.33 -4.05 4.79
CA GLY A 7 0.78 -4.71 5.47
C GLY A 7 2.07 -4.66 4.65
N HIS A 8 3.19 -4.49 5.36
CA HIS A 8 4.53 -4.51 4.75
C HIS A 8 5.43 -5.53 5.43
N TYR A 9 6.29 -6.17 4.64
CA TYR A 9 7.34 -7.03 5.19
C TYR A 9 8.45 -6.18 5.82
N THR A 10 8.34 -5.92 7.12
CA THR A 10 9.26 -5.07 7.90
C THR A 10 10.15 -5.85 8.86
N SER A 11 9.89 -7.15 9.03
CA SER A 11 10.68 -8.07 9.84
C SER A 11 11.74 -8.83 9.02
N GLU A 12 12.29 -8.18 8.01
CA GLU A 12 13.26 -8.79 7.10
C GLU A 12 14.49 -9.34 7.85
N PRO A 13 15.05 -10.50 7.42
CA PRO A 13 16.32 -10.99 7.92
C PRO A 13 17.45 -9.97 7.66
N PRO A 14 18.43 -9.84 8.56
CA PRO A 14 19.56 -8.93 8.37
C PRO A 14 20.31 -9.12 7.03
N ALA A 15 20.40 -10.37 6.54
CA ALA A 15 21.02 -10.67 5.26
C ALA A 15 20.31 -10.01 4.07
N PHE A 16 18.97 -9.82 4.14
CA PHE A 16 18.20 -9.12 3.11
C PHE A 16 18.56 -7.64 3.04
N ILE A 17 18.68 -7.01 4.20
CA ILE A 17 19.05 -5.59 4.32
C ILE A 17 20.50 -5.38 3.85
N GLU A 18 21.40 -6.28 4.23
CA GLU A 18 22.82 -6.19 3.86
C GLU A 18 23.01 -6.41 2.36
N PHE A 19 22.30 -7.37 1.77
CA PHE A 19 22.29 -7.57 0.32
C PHE A 19 21.91 -6.28 -0.43
N ARG A 20 20.86 -5.58 0.00
CA ARG A 20 20.46 -4.31 -0.64
C ARG A 20 21.54 -3.24 -0.53
N LYS A 21 22.22 -3.11 0.60
CA LYS A 21 23.33 -2.16 0.77
C LYS A 21 24.48 -2.47 -0.21
N GLN A 22 24.86 -3.74 -0.32
CA GLN A 22 25.90 -4.17 -1.26
C GLN A 22 25.49 -3.96 -2.72
N GLN A 23 24.22 -4.25 -3.05
CA GLN A 23 23.68 -3.99 -4.38
C GLN A 23 23.75 -2.51 -4.76
N ILE A 24 23.42 -1.61 -3.82
CA ILE A 24 23.55 -0.16 -4.02
C ILE A 24 25.02 0.24 -4.16
N ALA A 25 25.93 -0.29 -3.33
CA ALA A 25 27.35 -0.01 -3.42
C ALA A 25 27.95 -0.49 -4.74
N ALA A 26 27.51 -1.63 -5.25
CA ALA A 26 27.92 -2.19 -6.53
C ALA A 26 27.51 -1.34 -7.74
N PHE A 27 26.49 -0.52 -7.61
CA PHE A 27 26.06 0.40 -8.68
C PHE A 27 27.14 1.42 -9.05
N THR A 28 27.93 1.86 -8.06
CA THR A 28 29.06 2.79 -8.25
C THR A 28 30.41 2.07 -8.31
N ASP A 29 30.53 0.88 -7.73
CA ASP A 29 31.75 0.09 -7.65
C ASP A 29 31.42 -1.41 -7.86
N PRO A 30 31.53 -1.91 -9.11
CA PRO A 30 31.18 -3.30 -9.42
C PRO A 30 31.96 -4.36 -8.62
N SER A 31 33.11 -4.01 -8.03
CA SER A 31 33.87 -4.92 -7.17
C SER A 31 33.15 -5.28 -5.87
N LYS A 32 32.13 -4.50 -5.50
CA LYS A 32 31.28 -4.70 -4.32
C LYS A 32 30.01 -5.50 -4.61
N SER A 33 29.91 -6.15 -5.77
CA SER A 33 28.75 -6.96 -6.11
C SER A 33 28.48 -8.01 -5.04
N PRO A 34 27.24 -8.09 -4.52
CA PRO A 34 26.90 -9.07 -3.50
C PRO A 34 26.95 -10.49 -4.06
N ALA A 35 27.29 -11.44 -3.21
CA ALA A 35 27.00 -12.84 -3.48
C ALA A 35 25.48 -13.06 -3.66
N PRO A 36 25.05 -14.12 -4.36
CA PRO A 36 23.63 -14.42 -4.50
C PRO A 36 22.92 -14.44 -3.12
N LEU A 37 21.76 -13.81 -3.07
CA LEU A 37 20.98 -13.76 -1.84
C LEU A 37 20.52 -15.18 -1.46
N ASN A 38 20.92 -15.64 -0.30
CA ASN A 38 20.49 -16.91 0.25
C ASN A 38 19.83 -16.68 1.60
N ILE A 39 18.50 -16.80 1.65
CA ILE A 39 17.68 -16.71 2.85
C ILE A 39 16.90 -18.03 2.96
N THR A 40 17.02 -18.73 4.07
CA THR A 40 16.26 -19.96 4.30
C THR A 40 14.83 -19.65 4.77
N ASP A 41 13.92 -20.62 4.65
CA ASP A 41 12.56 -20.48 5.18
C ASP A 41 12.56 -20.31 6.69
N ASP A 42 13.49 -20.94 7.38
CA ASP A 42 13.61 -20.82 8.84
C ASP A 42 14.02 -19.40 9.24
N GLN A 43 14.92 -18.75 8.52
CA GLN A 43 15.27 -17.35 8.74
C GLN A 43 14.07 -16.41 8.53
N ILE A 44 13.18 -16.74 7.58
CA ILE A 44 11.92 -15.99 7.39
C ILE A 44 11.00 -16.23 8.61
N ARG A 45 10.81 -17.49 9.03
CA ARG A 45 9.96 -17.85 10.18
C ARG A 45 10.43 -17.19 11.47
N GLU A 46 11.72 -17.31 11.79
CA GLU A 46 12.34 -16.71 12.98
C GLU A 46 12.05 -15.20 13.13
N ARG A 47 11.87 -14.51 12.01
CA ARG A 47 11.63 -13.07 12.00
C ARG A 47 10.15 -12.68 11.91
N LEU A 48 9.38 -13.43 11.13
CA LEU A 48 7.98 -13.11 10.82
C LEU A 48 7.03 -13.58 11.94
N GLU A 49 7.27 -14.78 12.51
CA GLU A 49 6.38 -15.38 13.51
C GLU A 49 6.27 -14.55 14.79
N PRO A 50 7.38 -14.07 15.41
CA PRO A 50 7.30 -13.24 16.62
C PRO A 50 6.89 -11.80 16.36
N ALA A 51 6.75 -11.39 15.10
CA ALA A 51 6.38 -10.05 14.67
C ALA A 51 4.97 -10.04 14.05
N GLN A 52 4.87 -9.97 12.71
CA GLN A 52 3.58 -9.81 12.02
C GLN A 52 2.57 -10.91 12.35
N LEU A 53 2.97 -12.19 12.34
CA LEU A 53 2.03 -13.29 12.63
C LEU A 53 1.52 -13.25 14.06
N LYS A 54 2.38 -12.93 15.03
CA LYS A 54 1.98 -12.78 16.43
C LYS A 54 0.91 -11.68 16.57
N PHE A 55 1.18 -10.48 16.05
CA PHE A 55 0.25 -9.37 16.16
C PHE A 55 -1.03 -9.60 15.37
N GLN A 56 -0.95 -10.19 14.16
CA GLN A 56 -2.11 -10.59 13.39
C GLN A 56 -3.05 -11.48 14.22
N LYS A 57 -2.50 -12.50 14.88
CA LYS A 57 -3.25 -13.42 15.74
C LYS A 57 -3.82 -12.72 16.99
N GLU A 58 -2.99 -11.95 17.71
CA GLU A 58 -3.39 -11.27 18.94
C GLU A 58 -4.49 -10.22 18.70
N ARG A 59 -4.45 -9.56 17.54
CA ARG A 59 -5.43 -8.54 17.15
C ARG A 59 -6.63 -9.11 16.39
N GLY A 60 -6.64 -10.41 16.13
CA GLY A 60 -7.73 -11.12 15.45
C GLY A 60 -7.95 -10.68 14.01
N THR A 61 -6.88 -10.33 13.30
CA THR A 61 -6.88 -10.11 11.86
C THR A 61 -6.79 -11.47 11.17
N ASP A 62 -7.70 -11.74 10.24
CA ASP A 62 -7.74 -13.04 9.53
C ASP A 62 -6.74 -13.08 8.38
N ILE A 63 -6.67 -12.00 7.59
CA ILE A 63 -5.84 -11.90 6.39
C ILE A 63 -5.18 -10.52 6.35
N THR A 64 -3.90 -10.48 6.00
CA THR A 64 -3.20 -9.23 5.65
C THR A 64 -2.82 -9.24 4.18
N ILE A 65 -3.22 -8.21 3.43
CA ILE A 65 -2.71 -7.92 2.09
C ILE A 65 -1.29 -7.38 2.29
N PHE A 66 -0.31 -8.13 1.77
CA PHE A 66 1.08 -8.00 2.19
C PHE A 66 1.99 -7.62 1.03
N SER A 67 2.79 -6.59 1.23
CA SER A 67 3.68 -6.02 0.22
C SER A 67 5.14 -5.98 0.68
N PRO A 68 6.10 -5.81 -0.24
CA PRO A 68 7.45 -5.39 0.12
C PRO A 68 7.43 -4.09 0.92
N ARG A 69 8.42 -3.89 1.78
CA ARG A 69 8.57 -2.69 2.61
C ARG A 69 8.75 -1.46 1.74
N ALA A 70 7.72 -0.59 1.68
CA ALA A 70 7.71 0.58 0.81
C ALA A 70 8.92 1.51 1.04
N SER A 71 9.26 1.84 2.29
CA SER A 71 10.40 2.71 2.63
C SER A 71 11.76 2.18 2.15
N ALA A 72 11.90 0.87 1.88
CA ALA A 72 13.14 0.23 1.45
C ALA A 72 13.26 0.09 -0.08
N MET A 73 12.23 0.44 -0.85
CA MET A 73 12.27 0.31 -2.31
C MET A 73 13.29 1.28 -2.93
N GLY A 74 13.31 2.54 -2.50
CA GLY A 74 14.31 3.51 -2.91
C GLY A 74 14.37 3.70 -4.43
N HIS A 75 13.25 4.00 -5.08
CA HIS A 75 13.16 4.15 -6.54
C HIS A 75 14.09 5.22 -7.10
N HIS A 76 14.45 6.22 -6.28
CA HIS A 76 15.42 7.27 -6.61
C HIS A 76 16.89 6.83 -6.54
N VAL A 77 17.16 5.59 -6.11
CA VAL A 77 18.52 5.07 -5.94
C VAL A 77 18.95 4.32 -7.20
N GLY A 78 20.04 4.77 -7.82
CA GLY A 78 20.59 4.15 -9.02
C GLY A 78 19.76 4.41 -10.28
N ASP A 79 19.58 3.37 -11.09
CA ASP A 79 18.85 3.43 -12.36
C ASP A 79 17.66 2.45 -12.40
N ALA A 80 16.98 2.40 -13.53
CA ALA A 80 15.85 1.51 -13.76
C ALA A 80 16.21 0.02 -13.64
N ASN A 81 17.43 -0.38 -14.00
CA ASN A 81 17.87 -1.77 -13.90
C ASN A 81 18.07 -2.17 -12.44
N LEU A 82 18.67 -1.29 -11.63
CA LEU A 82 18.83 -1.51 -10.19
C LEU A 82 17.46 -1.56 -9.49
N SER A 83 16.54 -0.67 -9.87
CA SER A 83 15.17 -0.67 -9.36
C SER A 83 14.44 -1.97 -9.72
N LEU A 84 14.52 -2.42 -10.98
CA LEU A 84 13.89 -3.67 -11.43
C LEU A 84 14.46 -4.88 -10.70
N ALA A 85 15.78 -4.99 -10.61
CA ALA A 85 16.43 -6.12 -9.94
C ALA A 85 16.00 -6.21 -8.46
N TRP A 86 15.99 -5.09 -7.75
CA TRP A 86 15.58 -5.05 -6.36
C TRP A 86 14.08 -5.35 -6.19
N THR A 87 13.23 -4.75 -7.02
CA THR A 87 11.79 -4.96 -6.97
C THR A 87 11.43 -6.43 -7.18
N ARG A 88 12.05 -7.10 -8.13
CA ARG A 88 11.82 -8.54 -8.35
C ARG A 88 12.19 -9.39 -7.14
N ILE A 89 13.35 -9.13 -6.54
CA ILE A 89 13.78 -9.84 -5.32
C ILE A 89 12.75 -9.62 -4.19
N CYS A 90 12.26 -8.40 -4.02
CA CYS A 90 11.27 -8.09 -3.00
C CYS A 90 9.92 -8.77 -3.28
N ASN A 91 9.42 -8.75 -4.51
CA ASN A 91 8.18 -9.40 -4.90
C ASN A 91 8.28 -10.93 -4.76
N ASP A 92 9.40 -11.54 -5.15
CA ASP A 92 9.66 -12.97 -4.98
C ASP A 92 9.69 -13.36 -3.50
N MET A 93 10.22 -12.49 -2.63
CA MET A 93 10.20 -12.71 -1.19
C MET A 93 8.76 -12.68 -0.64
N ILE A 94 7.92 -11.76 -1.09
CA ILE A 94 6.49 -11.75 -0.70
C ILE A 94 5.79 -13.02 -1.17
N HIS A 95 6.02 -13.45 -2.41
CA HIS A 95 5.45 -14.70 -2.92
C HIS A 95 5.86 -15.91 -2.06
N ARG A 96 7.12 -15.96 -1.65
CA ARG A 96 7.63 -17.02 -0.76
C ARG A 96 6.95 -16.99 0.61
N ILE A 97 6.77 -15.80 1.22
CA ILE A 97 6.06 -15.63 2.49
C ILE A 97 4.60 -16.07 2.38
N VAL A 98 3.91 -15.66 1.31
CA VAL A 98 2.53 -16.08 1.04
C VAL A 98 2.44 -17.60 0.88
N SER A 99 3.44 -18.23 0.26
CA SER A 99 3.50 -19.69 0.12
C SER A 99 3.73 -20.41 1.46
N LEU A 100 4.50 -19.82 2.37
CA LEU A 100 4.73 -20.35 3.71
C LEU A 100 3.51 -20.18 4.65
N TYR A 101 2.77 -19.08 4.48
CA TYR A 101 1.62 -18.71 5.33
C TYR A 101 0.40 -18.33 4.51
N PRO A 102 -0.13 -19.25 3.66
CA PRO A 102 -1.20 -18.94 2.72
C PRO A 102 -2.52 -18.55 3.37
N LYS A 103 -2.74 -18.92 4.65
CA LYS A 103 -3.96 -18.55 5.39
C LYS A 103 -3.89 -17.15 6.02
N ASN A 104 -2.69 -16.55 6.06
CA ASN A 104 -2.45 -15.29 6.76
C ASN A 104 -2.17 -14.14 5.80
N PHE A 105 -1.50 -14.41 4.68
CA PHE A 105 -1.05 -13.35 3.76
C PHE A 105 -1.53 -13.57 2.35
N ILE A 106 -1.84 -12.45 1.68
CA ILE A 106 -2.11 -12.38 0.24
C ILE A 106 -1.23 -11.29 -0.34
N GLY A 107 -0.53 -11.59 -1.44
CA GLY A 107 0.51 -10.71 -1.97
C GLY A 107 -0.03 -9.56 -2.81
N VAL A 108 0.61 -8.39 -2.67
CA VAL A 108 0.59 -7.29 -3.63
C VAL A 108 2.03 -6.89 -3.96
N CYS A 109 2.27 -6.39 -5.18
CA CYS A 109 3.62 -6.10 -5.63
C CYS A 109 4.00 -4.63 -5.45
N GLN A 110 5.30 -4.38 -5.37
CA GLN A 110 5.88 -3.09 -5.71
C GLN A 110 6.15 -3.05 -7.21
N LEU A 111 6.10 -1.86 -7.80
CA LEU A 111 6.42 -1.63 -9.20
C LEU A 111 7.89 -1.15 -9.34
N PRO A 112 8.63 -1.59 -10.37
CA PRO A 112 10.02 -1.19 -10.57
C PRO A 112 10.14 0.22 -11.19
N GLN A 113 9.56 1.21 -10.50
CA GLN A 113 9.59 2.60 -10.92
C GLN A 113 11.00 3.19 -10.77
N SER A 114 11.31 4.20 -11.58
CA SER A 114 12.56 4.95 -11.50
C SER A 114 12.33 6.37 -11.99
N PRO A 115 12.97 7.40 -11.39
CA PRO A 115 12.76 8.80 -11.76
C PRO A 115 13.00 9.06 -13.25
N GLY A 116 12.07 9.76 -13.90
CA GLY A 116 12.16 10.14 -15.31
C GLY A 116 12.00 8.97 -16.31
N VAL A 117 11.78 7.75 -15.84
CA VAL A 117 11.56 6.58 -16.69
C VAL A 117 10.07 6.34 -16.85
N SER A 118 9.62 6.15 -18.09
CA SER A 118 8.22 5.84 -18.38
C SER A 118 7.72 4.67 -17.53
N PRO A 119 6.53 4.78 -16.88
CA PRO A 119 5.98 3.70 -16.07
C PRO A 119 5.62 2.46 -16.90
N ALA A 120 5.68 2.52 -18.23
CA ALA A 120 5.57 1.34 -19.10
C ALA A 120 6.66 0.28 -18.80
N ASN A 121 7.80 0.67 -18.21
CA ASN A 121 8.82 -0.27 -17.75
C ASN A 121 8.34 -1.22 -16.63
N CYS A 122 7.25 -0.85 -15.93
CA CYS A 122 6.68 -1.64 -14.86
C CYS A 122 5.77 -2.79 -15.36
N LEU A 123 5.29 -2.72 -16.60
CA LEU A 123 4.27 -3.63 -17.12
C LEU A 123 4.66 -5.12 -17.06
N PRO A 124 5.89 -5.53 -17.48
CA PRO A 124 6.27 -6.93 -17.43
C PRO A 124 6.28 -7.49 -16.00
N GLU A 125 6.72 -6.70 -15.01
CA GLU A 125 6.77 -7.14 -13.62
C GLU A 125 5.37 -7.16 -12.99
N LEU A 126 4.52 -6.17 -13.27
CA LEU A 126 3.12 -6.18 -12.83
C LEU A 126 2.38 -7.43 -13.37
N GLU A 127 2.55 -7.71 -14.66
CA GLU A 127 1.94 -8.88 -15.29
C GLU A 127 2.43 -10.18 -14.67
N ARG A 128 3.75 -10.33 -14.47
CA ARG A 128 4.35 -11.49 -13.79
C ARG A 128 3.78 -11.67 -12.40
N CYS A 129 3.75 -10.62 -11.58
CA CYS A 129 3.24 -10.69 -10.22
C CYS A 129 1.78 -11.14 -10.15
N VAL A 130 0.94 -10.66 -11.06
CA VAL A 130 -0.49 -11.00 -11.07
C VAL A 130 -0.76 -12.37 -11.68
N LYS A 131 -0.11 -12.70 -12.81
CA LYS A 131 -0.41 -13.95 -13.55
C LYS A 131 0.36 -15.16 -13.02
N GLU A 132 1.63 -14.98 -12.61
CA GLU A 132 2.49 -16.09 -12.19
C GLU A 132 2.55 -16.20 -10.66
N LEU A 133 2.69 -15.07 -9.92
CA LEU A 133 2.78 -15.09 -8.47
C LEU A 133 1.41 -14.99 -7.77
N GLY A 134 0.35 -14.70 -8.53
CA GLY A 134 -1.03 -14.67 -8.01
C GLY A 134 -1.35 -13.44 -7.16
N PHE A 135 -0.64 -12.33 -7.31
CA PHE A 135 -0.88 -11.13 -6.54
C PHE A 135 -2.20 -10.43 -6.92
N VAL A 136 -2.79 -9.71 -5.96
CA VAL A 136 -4.14 -9.15 -6.10
C VAL A 136 -4.17 -7.64 -6.35
N GLY A 137 -3.01 -6.99 -6.32
CA GLY A 137 -2.87 -5.54 -6.50
C GLY A 137 -1.40 -5.13 -6.55
N CYS A 138 -1.16 -3.83 -6.60
CA CYS A 138 0.18 -3.25 -6.55
C CYS A 138 0.23 -1.99 -5.66
N ASN A 139 1.44 -1.59 -5.28
CA ASN A 139 1.72 -0.27 -4.75
C ASN A 139 2.27 0.60 -5.87
N LEU A 140 1.65 1.75 -6.09
CA LEU A 140 2.06 2.76 -7.07
C LEU A 140 2.67 3.94 -6.33
N ASN A 141 3.95 4.22 -6.60
CA ASN A 141 4.62 5.38 -6.05
C ASN A 141 4.31 6.63 -6.92
N PRO A 142 3.62 7.64 -6.39
CA PRO A 142 3.31 8.86 -7.15
C PRO A 142 4.53 9.77 -7.34
N ASP A 143 5.61 9.56 -6.56
CA ASP A 143 6.84 10.34 -6.60
C ASP A 143 8.08 9.43 -6.54
N PRO A 144 8.44 8.75 -7.63
CA PRO A 144 9.67 7.94 -7.70
C PRO A 144 10.95 8.76 -7.44
N SER A 145 10.88 10.10 -7.57
CA SER A 145 12.03 10.99 -7.36
C SER A 145 12.40 11.22 -5.89
N GLY A 146 11.65 10.63 -4.95
CA GLY A 146 11.98 10.63 -3.52
C GLY A 146 11.80 11.98 -2.83
N GLY A 147 10.70 12.66 -3.08
CA GLY A 147 10.31 13.92 -2.45
C GLY A 147 10.52 15.16 -3.32
N TYR A 148 10.79 15.00 -4.63
CA TYR A 148 11.00 16.12 -5.54
C TYR A 148 9.90 16.29 -6.59
N TRP A 149 8.95 15.35 -6.70
CA TRP A 149 7.78 15.42 -7.58
C TRP A 149 8.13 15.79 -9.01
N LYS A 150 9.10 15.06 -9.59
CA LYS A 150 9.60 15.33 -10.96
C LYS A 150 8.71 14.75 -12.05
N GLU A 151 7.92 13.74 -11.71
CA GLU A 151 7.01 13.06 -12.62
C GLU A 151 5.72 13.88 -12.82
N PRO A 152 5.03 13.71 -13.97
CA PRO A 152 3.71 14.31 -14.18
C PRO A 152 2.70 13.86 -13.12
N PRO A 153 1.64 14.65 -12.86
CA PRO A 153 0.55 14.25 -11.98
C PRO A 153 -0.04 12.88 -12.34
N LEU A 154 -0.54 12.14 -11.36
CA LEU A 154 -1.14 10.81 -11.56
C LEU A 154 -2.29 10.77 -12.58
N THR A 155 -2.86 11.92 -12.93
CA THR A 155 -3.91 12.03 -13.95
C THR A 155 -3.38 12.32 -15.36
N ASP A 156 -2.07 12.44 -15.52
CA ASP A 156 -1.43 12.64 -16.81
C ASP A 156 -1.38 11.33 -17.62
N ARG A 157 -1.46 11.45 -18.94
CA ARG A 157 -1.39 10.31 -19.87
C ARG A 157 -0.09 9.52 -19.82
N TRP A 158 0.93 10.08 -19.24
CA TRP A 158 2.21 9.41 -18.99
C TRP A 158 2.03 8.14 -18.14
N TRP A 159 1.03 8.11 -17.22
CA TRP A 159 0.71 6.95 -16.38
C TRP A 159 -0.23 5.93 -17.03
N TYR A 160 -0.88 6.27 -18.14
CA TYR A 160 -1.93 5.45 -18.77
C TYR A 160 -1.51 4.01 -19.07
N PRO A 161 -0.27 3.72 -19.55
CA PRO A 161 0.13 2.33 -19.79
C PRO A 161 -0.03 1.43 -18.56
N VAL A 162 0.27 1.94 -17.35
CA VAL A 162 0.08 1.19 -16.10
C VAL A 162 -1.41 1.05 -15.78
N TYR A 163 -2.21 2.09 -15.97
CA TYR A 163 -3.65 2.05 -15.70
C TYR A 163 -4.40 1.11 -16.62
N GLU A 164 -4.07 1.11 -17.90
CA GLU A 164 -4.59 0.14 -18.87
C GLU A 164 -4.28 -1.30 -18.44
N LYS A 165 -3.04 -1.56 -18.01
CA LYS A 165 -2.63 -2.87 -17.53
C LYS A 165 -3.31 -3.24 -16.21
N MET A 166 -3.50 -2.31 -15.29
CA MET A 166 -4.23 -2.56 -14.03
C MET A 166 -5.69 -2.91 -14.30
N VAL A 167 -6.34 -2.23 -15.25
CA VAL A 167 -7.72 -2.54 -15.67
C VAL A 167 -7.79 -3.91 -16.35
N GLU A 168 -6.87 -4.22 -17.29
CA GLU A 168 -6.77 -5.54 -17.94
C GLU A 168 -6.63 -6.67 -16.91
N LEU A 169 -5.81 -6.46 -15.89
CA LEU A 169 -5.52 -7.46 -14.86
C LEU A 169 -6.54 -7.47 -13.71
N GLU A 170 -7.50 -6.56 -13.71
CA GLU A 170 -8.48 -6.38 -12.61
C GLU A 170 -7.80 -6.20 -11.24
N VAL A 171 -6.81 -5.33 -11.14
CA VAL A 171 -6.07 -5.04 -9.90
C VAL A 171 -6.13 -3.55 -9.53
N PRO A 172 -6.34 -3.23 -8.24
CA PRO A 172 -6.21 -1.86 -7.73
C PRO A 172 -4.75 -1.52 -7.44
N ALA A 173 -4.48 -0.24 -7.20
CA ALA A 173 -3.23 0.20 -6.59
C ALA A 173 -3.47 0.91 -5.25
N MET A 174 -2.60 0.65 -4.27
CA MET A 174 -2.39 1.57 -3.17
C MET A 174 -1.39 2.64 -3.64
N VAL A 175 -1.75 3.91 -3.48
CA VAL A 175 -0.87 5.03 -3.81
C VAL A 175 0.10 5.23 -2.64
N HIS A 176 1.31 4.71 -2.75
CA HIS A 176 2.24 4.69 -1.63
C HIS A 176 3.65 5.12 -2.06
N VAL A 177 4.12 6.26 -1.52
CA VAL A 177 5.51 6.69 -1.75
C VAL A 177 6.50 5.76 -1.04
N THR A 178 7.74 5.79 -1.51
CA THR A 178 8.88 5.10 -0.88
C THR A 178 9.63 6.02 0.08
N GLY A 179 10.82 5.62 0.54
CA GLY A 179 11.67 6.52 1.31
C GLY A 179 12.02 7.79 0.53
N THR A 180 12.25 8.88 1.25
CA THR A 180 12.66 10.17 0.66
C THR A 180 14.17 10.35 0.69
N CYS A 181 14.71 11.04 -0.31
CA CYS A 181 16.07 11.61 -0.32
C CYS A 181 16.07 13.15 -0.26
N ASN A 182 14.89 13.76 -0.18
CA ASN A 182 14.77 15.20 0.03
C ASN A 182 14.93 15.52 1.53
N PRO A 183 15.94 16.31 1.93
CA PRO A 183 16.21 16.61 3.33
C PRO A 183 15.11 17.44 4.03
N ALA A 184 14.19 18.03 3.27
CA ALA A 184 13.06 18.76 3.82
C ALA A 184 11.98 17.83 4.42
N PHE A 185 12.02 16.53 4.13
CA PHE A 185 11.01 15.58 4.59
C PHE A 185 11.56 14.52 5.53
N HIS A 186 10.83 14.28 6.61
CA HIS A 186 10.91 13.00 7.33
C HIS A 186 10.05 11.98 6.60
N THR A 187 10.58 10.79 6.30
CA THR A 187 9.90 9.79 5.44
C THR A 187 8.47 9.48 5.91
N THR A 188 8.29 8.98 7.12
CA THR A 188 6.97 8.57 7.62
C THR A 188 6.16 9.72 8.22
N GLY A 189 6.84 10.74 8.78
CA GLY A 189 6.19 11.84 9.49
C GLY A 189 5.65 12.96 8.59
N SER A 190 6.18 13.11 7.38
CA SER A 190 5.74 14.18 6.47
C SER A 190 5.65 13.75 5.01
N HIS A 191 6.62 13.01 4.47
CA HIS A 191 6.61 12.62 3.06
C HIS A 191 5.41 11.76 2.71
N TYR A 192 5.08 10.76 3.53
CA TYR A 192 3.91 9.90 3.34
C TYR A 192 2.62 10.71 3.34
N ILE A 193 2.36 11.45 4.39
CA ILE A 193 1.12 12.22 4.59
C ILE A 193 0.95 13.29 3.49
N ASN A 194 2.05 13.92 3.09
CA ASN A 194 2.03 14.90 2.00
C ASN A 194 1.71 14.25 0.64
N ALA A 195 2.27 13.09 0.37
CA ALA A 195 2.04 12.36 -0.87
C ALA A 195 0.59 11.88 -1.01
N ASP A 196 0.00 11.36 0.07
CA ASP A 196 -1.40 10.93 0.10
C ASP A 196 -2.35 12.09 -0.22
N THR A 197 -2.11 13.23 0.45
CA THR A 197 -2.87 14.46 0.21
C THR A 197 -2.71 14.96 -1.21
N THR A 198 -1.49 14.95 -1.74
CA THR A 198 -1.17 15.40 -3.10
C THR A 198 -1.84 14.51 -4.14
N ALA A 199 -1.78 13.19 -3.98
CA ALA A 199 -2.43 12.24 -4.88
C ALA A 199 -3.95 12.46 -4.96
N PHE A 200 -4.60 12.66 -3.81
CA PHE A 200 -6.03 12.98 -3.78
C PHE A 200 -6.35 14.26 -4.56
N VAL A 201 -5.56 15.32 -4.37
CA VAL A 201 -5.77 16.59 -5.09
C VAL A 201 -5.53 16.43 -6.58
N GLN A 202 -4.55 15.62 -7.00
CA GLN A 202 -4.34 15.30 -8.42
C GLN A 202 -5.58 14.61 -9.02
N PHE A 203 -6.15 13.60 -8.34
CA PHE A 203 -7.39 12.96 -8.79
C PHE A 203 -8.59 13.92 -8.84
N LEU A 204 -8.69 14.85 -7.89
CA LEU A 204 -9.74 15.87 -7.87
C LEU A 204 -9.61 16.83 -9.04
N THR A 205 -8.41 17.23 -9.41
CA THR A 205 -8.16 18.26 -10.43
C THR A 205 -8.11 17.69 -11.85
N GLY A 206 -7.88 16.41 -12.03
CA GLY A 206 -7.81 15.73 -13.34
C GLY A 206 -9.08 14.98 -13.73
N ASP A 207 -9.06 14.33 -14.88
CA ASP A 207 -10.21 13.61 -15.48
C ASP A 207 -9.97 12.10 -15.62
N LEU A 208 -9.02 11.55 -14.87
CA LEU A 208 -8.59 10.16 -14.97
C LEU A 208 -9.75 9.16 -14.98
N PHE A 209 -10.72 9.33 -14.09
CA PHE A 209 -11.82 8.38 -13.94
C PHE A 209 -12.92 8.49 -15.01
N LYS A 210 -12.82 9.48 -15.90
CA LYS A 210 -13.62 9.47 -17.14
C LYS A 210 -13.05 8.48 -18.13
N ASP A 211 -11.71 8.39 -18.23
CA ASP A 211 -11.03 7.49 -19.14
C ASP A 211 -10.96 6.06 -18.55
N PHE A 212 -10.85 5.93 -17.22
CA PHE A 212 -10.75 4.66 -16.50
C PHE A 212 -11.80 4.53 -15.38
N PRO A 213 -13.08 4.35 -15.70
CA PRO A 213 -14.16 4.35 -14.71
C PRO A 213 -14.13 3.16 -13.73
N THR A 214 -13.43 2.07 -14.06
CA THR A 214 -13.31 0.87 -13.22
C THR A 214 -12.04 0.85 -12.37
N LEU A 215 -11.08 1.74 -12.65
CA LEU A 215 -9.81 1.83 -11.92
C LEU A 215 -10.04 2.21 -10.47
N LYS A 216 -9.34 1.56 -9.54
CA LYS A 216 -9.47 1.82 -8.11
C LYS A 216 -8.13 2.11 -7.47
N PHE A 217 -8.13 3.10 -6.58
CA PHE A 217 -6.99 3.48 -5.76
C PHE A 217 -7.34 3.48 -4.29
N VAL A 218 -6.41 2.98 -3.47
CA VAL A 218 -6.43 3.17 -2.01
C VAL A 218 -5.41 4.24 -1.68
N ILE A 219 -5.83 5.31 -1.02
CA ILE A 219 -4.94 6.32 -0.46
C ILE A 219 -4.70 5.96 1.00
N PRO A 220 -3.47 5.62 1.39
CA PRO A 220 -3.15 5.13 2.73
C PRO A 220 -3.17 6.23 3.78
N HIS A 221 -2.86 5.86 5.02
CA HIS A 221 -2.73 6.74 6.19
C HIS A 221 -3.95 7.66 6.39
N GLY A 222 -5.16 7.08 6.23
CA GLY A 222 -6.42 7.81 6.33
C GLY A 222 -6.63 8.86 5.24
N GLY A 223 -5.84 8.82 4.17
CA GLY A 223 -5.84 9.84 3.12
C GLY A 223 -5.02 11.08 3.46
N GLY A 224 -4.05 10.97 4.37
CA GLY A 224 -3.23 12.10 4.79
C GLY A 224 -4.07 13.21 5.45
N ALA A 225 -4.00 14.43 4.95
CA ALA A 225 -4.77 15.56 5.47
C ALA A 225 -6.20 15.67 4.89
N VAL A 226 -6.62 14.76 4.00
CA VAL A 226 -7.87 14.88 3.24
C VAL A 226 -9.12 14.93 4.11
N PRO A 227 -9.35 14.03 5.09
CA PRO A 227 -10.55 14.08 5.91
C PRO A 227 -10.63 15.37 6.73
N PHE A 228 -9.51 15.83 7.27
CA PHE A 228 -9.45 17.06 8.06
C PHE A 228 -9.77 18.31 7.23
N HIS A 229 -9.37 18.33 5.96
CA HIS A 229 -9.59 19.45 5.04
C HIS A 229 -10.71 19.22 4.00
N TRP A 230 -11.64 18.28 4.25
CA TRP A 230 -12.69 17.90 3.31
C TRP A 230 -13.49 19.09 2.76
N GLY A 231 -13.82 20.06 3.63
CA GLY A 231 -14.50 21.30 3.22
C GLY A 231 -13.70 22.12 2.21
N ARG A 232 -12.37 22.17 2.33
CA ARG A 232 -11.47 22.83 1.37
C ARG A 232 -11.56 22.19 -0.01
N TYR A 233 -11.53 20.87 -0.06
CA TYR A 233 -11.58 20.13 -1.33
C TYR A 233 -12.95 20.21 -2.01
N ARG A 234 -14.03 20.27 -1.21
CA ARG A 234 -15.37 20.55 -1.74
C ARG A 234 -15.45 21.95 -2.37
N GLY A 235 -14.89 22.96 -1.71
CA GLY A 235 -14.81 24.32 -2.23
C GLY A 235 -13.97 24.37 -3.51
N LEU A 236 -12.80 23.73 -3.54
CA LEU A 236 -11.96 23.65 -4.73
C LEU A 236 -12.69 22.99 -5.91
N ALA A 237 -13.40 21.89 -5.67
CA ALA A 237 -14.22 21.25 -6.71
C ALA A 237 -15.29 22.21 -7.26
N GLN A 238 -15.94 22.97 -6.41
CA GLN A 238 -16.93 23.98 -6.80
C GLN A 238 -16.32 25.12 -7.64
N ASP A 239 -15.19 25.66 -7.20
CA ASP A 239 -14.48 26.74 -7.92
C ASP A 239 -14.04 26.29 -9.33
N MET A 240 -13.64 25.03 -9.44
CA MET A 240 -13.27 24.40 -10.72
C MET A 240 -14.47 23.90 -11.52
N LYS A 241 -15.71 24.12 -11.07
CA LYS A 241 -16.94 23.63 -11.71
C LYS A 241 -16.93 22.09 -11.91
N ARG A 242 -16.34 21.35 -10.96
CA ARG A 242 -16.31 19.90 -10.95
C ARG A 242 -17.58 19.34 -10.32
N PRO A 243 -17.94 18.07 -10.59
CA PRO A 243 -18.97 17.37 -9.85
C PRO A 243 -18.71 17.34 -8.34
N LEU A 244 -19.73 16.99 -7.56
CA LEU A 244 -19.54 16.73 -6.11
C LEU A 244 -18.48 15.65 -5.91
N LEU A 245 -17.67 15.75 -4.85
CA LEU A 245 -16.60 14.79 -4.58
C LEU A 245 -17.08 13.34 -4.53
N LYS A 246 -18.30 13.10 -4.01
CA LYS A 246 -18.92 11.77 -3.97
C LYS A 246 -19.15 11.16 -5.36
N ASP A 247 -19.47 12.00 -6.35
CA ASP A 247 -19.75 11.57 -7.71
C ASP A 247 -18.47 11.54 -8.58
N LEU A 248 -17.50 12.41 -8.23
CA LEU A 248 -16.24 12.53 -8.94
C LEU A 248 -15.22 11.45 -8.56
N LEU A 249 -15.10 11.12 -7.29
CA LEU A 249 -13.99 10.33 -6.76
C LEU A 249 -14.40 9.03 -6.05
N LEU A 250 -15.54 9.02 -5.32
CA LEU A 250 -15.81 7.93 -4.37
C LEU A 250 -16.27 6.60 -5.02
N ASN A 251 -16.35 6.52 -6.35
CA ASN A 251 -16.44 5.24 -7.05
C ASN A 251 -15.07 4.57 -7.25
N ASN A 252 -13.98 5.35 -7.16
CA ASN A 252 -12.63 4.96 -7.57
C ASN A 252 -11.58 5.12 -6.46
N VAL A 253 -11.83 6.03 -5.50
CA VAL A 253 -10.88 6.38 -4.44
C VAL A 253 -11.38 5.90 -3.09
N TYR A 254 -10.52 5.19 -2.38
CA TYR A 254 -10.75 4.61 -1.07
C TYR A 254 -9.66 5.07 -0.10
N PHE A 255 -9.94 4.98 1.20
CA PHE A 255 -9.04 5.39 2.27
C PHE A 255 -8.84 4.24 3.24
N ASP A 256 -7.66 4.14 3.84
CA ASP A 256 -7.40 3.14 4.86
C ASP A 256 -7.52 3.71 6.30
N THR A 257 -7.35 2.85 7.29
CA THR A 257 -7.45 3.21 8.70
C THR A 257 -6.10 3.35 9.42
N CYS A 258 -4.98 3.54 8.71
CA CYS A 258 -3.65 3.71 9.31
C CYS A 258 -3.47 5.11 9.90
N VAL A 259 -4.27 5.50 10.90
CA VAL A 259 -4.29 6.86 11.50
C VAL A 259 -3.72 6.89 12.92
N TYR A 260 -3.70 5.77 13.63
CA TYR A 260 -3.03 5.53 14.91
C TYR A 260 -3.55 6.31 16.14
N HIS A 261 -4.75 6.90 16.09
CA HIS A 261 -5.41 7.49 17.26
C HIS A 261 -6.91 7.61 17.07
N GLN A 262 -7.68 7.54 18.18
CA GLN A 262 -9.15 7.50 18.14
C GLN A 262 -9.77 8.73 17.46
N PRO A 263 -9.40 10.00 17.82
CA PRO A 263 -10.05 11.18 17.21
C PRO A 263 -9.85 11.25 15.69
N GLY A 264 -8.73 10.74 15.16
CA GLY A 264 -8.49 10.71 13.73
C GLY A 264 -9.39 9.71 13.01
N ILE A 265 -9.57 8.51 13.59
CA ILE A 265 -10.49 7.50 13.04
C ILE A 265 -11.94 7.96 13.16
N ASP A 266 -12.32 8.62 14.26
CA ASP A 266 -13.66 9.20 14.42
C ASP A 266 -13.94 10.25 13.33
N LEU A 267 -12.96 11.11 13.03
CA LEU A 267 -13.08 12.10 11.97
C LEU A 267 -13.18 11.43 10.59
N LEU A 268 -12.31 10.45 10.31
CA LEU A 268 -12.35 9.69 9.07
C LEU A 268 -13.73 9.08 8.82
N ALA A 269 -14.27 8.35 9.81
CA ALA A 269 -15.59 7.70 9.72
C ALA A 269 -16.76 8.69 9.63
N LYS A 270 -16.59 9.90 10.18
CA LYS A 270 -17.60 10.97 10.10
C LYS A 270 -17.65 11.67 8.75
N VAL A 271 -16.50 11.76 8.08
CA VAL A 271 -16.34 12.59 6.87
C VAL A 271 -16.38 11.75 5.59
N ILE A 272 -15.73 10.59 5.61
CA ILE A 272 -15.68 9.68 4.46
C ILE A 272 -16.77 8.62 4.60
N PRO A 273 -17.55 8.35 3.53
CA PRO A 273 -18.53 7.27 3.57
C PRO A 273 -17.90 5.93 3.93
N THR A 274 -18.56 5.15 4.78
CA THR A 274 -18.05 3.83 5.21
C THR A 274 -17.82 2.86 4.05
N ASP A 275 -18.52 3.03 2.93
CA ASP A 275 -18.29 2.28 1.67
C ASP A 275 -16.92 2.57 1.01
N ASN A 276 -16.21 3.61 1.45
CA ASN A 276 -14.90 4.02 0.92
C ASN A 276 -13.75 3.89 1.93
N ILE A 277 -13.99 3.24 3.08
CA ILE A 277 -12.98 3.02 4.10
C ILE A 277 -12.62 1.53 4.13
N LEU A 278 -11.33 1.20 4.07
CA LEU A 278 -10.79 -0.14 4.24
C LEU A 278 -10.05 -0.25 5.56
N PHE A 279 -10.22 -1.36 6.25
CA PHE A 279 -9.43 -1.64 7.43
C PHE A 279 -7.95 -1.84 7.05
N ALA A 280 -7.07 -1.22 7.83
CA ALA A 280 -5.63 -1.33 7.68
C ALA A 280 -4.92 -1.00 9.00
N SER A 281 -3.79 -1.65 9.25
CA SER A 281 -3.02 -1.43 10.46
C SER A 281 -1.58 -0.98 10.20
N GLU A 282 -1.00 -1.37 9.06
CA GLU A 282 0.44 -1.22 8.81
C GLU A 282 1.28 -1.75 9.98
N MET A 283 0.82 -2.86 10.58
CA MET A 283 1.40 -3.40 11.80
C MET A 283 2.91 -3.66 11.67
N VAL A 284 3.65 -3.30 12.72
CA VAL A 284 5.12 -3.35 12.74
C VAL A 284 5.74 -2.47 11.65
N GLY A 285 5.00 -1.48 11.16
CA GLY A 285 5.36 -0.59 10.06
C GLY A 285 5.93 0.76 10.50
N ALA A 286 5.24 1.84 10.12
CA ALA A 286 5.72 3.22 10.27
C ALA A 286 5.79 3.68 11.74
N VAL A 287 4.80 3.31 12.56
CA VAL A 287 4.72 3.67 13.99
C VAL A 287 4.75 2.40 14.82
N LYS A 288 5.70 2.31 15.73
CA LYS A 288 5.92 1.12 16.57
C LYS A 288 5.86 1.48 18.05
N GLY A 289 5.50 0.49 18.86
CA GLY A 289 5.51 0.61 20.29
C GLY A 289 4.14 0.91 20.91
N ILE A 290 4.16 1.00 22.23
CA ILE A 290 2.97 1.25 23.05
C ILE A 290 2.85 2.75 23.27
N ASP A 291 1.69 3.30 22.98
CA ASP A 291 1.33 4.67 23.28
C ASP A 291 1.26 4.86 24.81
N PRO A 292 2.07 5.75 25.39
CA PRO A 292 2.07 5.97 26.84
C PRO A 292 0.77 6.60 27.36
N GLU A 293 -0.03 7.23 26.50
CA GLU A 293 -1.31 7.85 26.91
C GLU A 293 -2.42 6.81 27.01
N THR A 294 -2.39 5.78 26.17
CA THR A 294 -3.48 4.79 26.09
C THR A 294 -3.08 3.41 26.64
N GLY A 295 -1.78 3.12 26.76
CA GLY A 295 -1.25 1.80 27.16
C GLY A 295 -1.39 0.72 26.09
N HIS A 296 -1.70 1.10 24.84
CA HIS A 296 -1.89 0.16 23.72
C HIS A 296 -0.94 0.45 22.58
N TYR A 297 -0.69 -0.55 21.71
CA TYR A 297 0.10 -0.33 20.51
C TYR A 297 -0.56 0.70 19.61
N PHE A 298 0.22 1.68 19.10
CA PHE A 298 -0.27 2.69 18.16
C PHE A 298 -0.92 2.06 16.92
N ASP A 299 -0.32 1.03 16.38
CA ASP A 299 -0.74 0.33 15.16
C ASP A 299 -1.82 -0.76 15.39
N ASP A 300 -2.43 -0.81 16.58
CA ASP A 300 -3.63 -1.61 16.85
C ASP A 300 -4.90 -0.85 16.41
N THR A 301 -4.98 -0.55 15.12
CA THR A 301 -6.02 0.29 14.52
C THR A 301 -7.41 -0.33 14.57
N ARG A 302 -7.52 -1.65 14.72
CA ARG A 302 -8.81 -2.33 14.94
C ARG A 302 -9.55 -1.76 16.13
N ARG A 303 -8.87 -1.49 17.23
CA ARG A 303 -9.47 -0.94 18.44
C ARG A 303 -10.12 0.42 18.20
N TYR A 304 -9.46 1.25 17.40
CA TYR A 304 -10.00 2.56 17.06
C TYR A 304 -11.25 2.44 16.18
N VAL A 305 -11.27 1.54 15.20
CA VAL A 305 -12.48 1.29 14.39
C VAL A 305 -13.61 0.73 15.24
N ASP A 306 -13.31 -0.22 16.13
CA ASP A 306 -14.30 -0.76 17.08
C ASP A 306 -14.83 0.30 18.04
N GLY A 307 -14.03 1.31 18.40
CA GLY A 307 -14.34 2.40 19.30
C GLY A 307 -15.13 3.56 18.69
N VAL A 308 -15.30 3.60 17.34
CA VAL A 308 -16.06 4.70 16.70
C VAL A 308 -17.53 4.64 17.09
N ALA A 309 -18.01 5.69 17.75
CA ALA A 309 -19.42 5.80 18.09
C ALA A 309 -20.31 5.97 16.85
N GLY A 310 -21.41 5.23 16.80
CA GLY A 310 -22.40 5.36 15.72
C GLY A 310 -22.16 4.49 14.48
N LEU A 311 -21.05 3.77 14.36
CA LEU A 311 -20.90 2.75 13.31
C LEU A 311 -21.82 1.56 13.62
N SER A 312 -22.69 1.23 12.69
CA SER A 312 -23.50 0.00 12.74
C SER A 312 -22.63 -1.25 12.54
N ALA A 313 -23.18 -2.42 12.84
CA ALA A 313 -22.52 -3.68 12.53
C ALA A 313 -22.24 -3.85 11.02
N ASP A 314 -23.15 -3.34 10.17
CA ASP A 314 -22.97 -3.35 8.71
C ASP A 314 -21.84 -2.41 8.27
N ASP A 315 -21.73 -1.23 8.87
CA ASP A 315 -20.62 -0.29 8.59
C ASP A 315 -19.27 -0.93 8.97
N LYS A 316 -19.20 -1.53 10.15
CA LYS A 316 -17.98 -2.26 10.57
C LYS A 316 -17.66 -3.42 9.63
N LYS A 317 -18.66 -4.18 9.20
CA LYS A 317 -18.49 -5.25 8.22
C LYS A 317 -17.97 -4.71 6.89
N LYS A 318 -18.45 -3.57 6.41
CA LYS A 318 -17.93 -2.91 5.22
C LYS A 318 -16.45 -2.59 5.38
N ILE A 319 -16.07 -1.90 6.45
CA ILE A 319 -14.70 -1.49 6.73
C ILE A 319 -13.78 -2.70 6.86
N PHE A 320 -14.18 -3.72 7.64
CA PHE A 320 -13.32 -4.87 7.93
C PHE A 320 -13.24 -5.91 6.79
N GLU A 321 -14.23 -5.98 5.92
CA GLU A 321 -14.33 -7.10 4.97
C GLU A 321 -14.79 -6.67 3.58
N THR A 322 -16.04 -6.19 3.44
CA THR A 322 -16.69 -6.17 2.13
C THR A 322 -16.08 -5.14 1.19
N ASN A 323 -15.55 -4.04 1.70
CA ASN A 323 -14.88 -3.04 0.87
C ASN A 323 -13.55 -3.58 0.31
N ALA A 324 -12.78 -4.34 1.09
CA ALA A 324 -11.56 -4.97 0.59
C ALA A 324 -11.89 -5.95 -0.55
N LEU A 325 -12.93 -6.77 -0.40
CA LEU A 325 -13.39 -7.69 -1.46
C LEU A 325 -13.88 -6.96 -2.72
N LYS A 326 -14.49 -5.77 -2.56
CA LYS A 326 -14.93 -4.92 -3.67
C LYS A 326 -13.76 -4.23 -4.38
N VAL A 327 -12.77 -3.77 -3.63
CA VAL A 327 -11.61 -3.04 -4.17
C VAL A 327 -10.61 -3.97 -4.82
N TYR A 328 -10.42 -5.17 -4.28
CA TYR A 328 -9.51 -6.21 -4.76
C TYR A 328 -10.31 -7.39 -5.35
N PRO A 329 -10.79 -7.33 -6.60
CA PRO A 329 -11.72 -8.35 -7.15
C PRO A 329 -11.10 -9.76 -7.20
N ARG A 330 -9.78 -9.86 -7.24
CA ARG A 330 -9.05 -11.14 -7.24
C ARG A 330 -8.96 -11.78 -5.85
N LEU A 331 -9.18 -11.00 -4.78
CA LEU A 331 -9.05 -11.43 -3.39
C LEU A 331 -10.03 -12.54 -3.02
N ALA A 332 -11.30 -12.39 -3.39
CA ALA A 332 -12.33 -13.39 -3.11
C ALA A 332 -12.01 -14.77 -3.72
N LYS A 333 -11.46 -14.78 -4.94
CA LYS A 333 -11.04 -16.01 -5.63
C LYS A 333 -9.87 -16.68 -4.88
N GLN A 334 -8.95 -15.91 -4.35
CA GLN A 334 -7.81 -16.46 -3.59
C GLN A 334 -8.23 -17.03 -2.24
N ILE A 335 -9.06 -16.31 -1.48
CA ILE A 335 -9.59 -16.78 -0.19
C ILE A 335 -10.35 -18.10 -0.40
N SER A 336 -11.17 -18.22 -1.45
CA SER A 336 -11.91 -19.44 -1.76
C SER A 336 -10.98 -20.63 -2.08
N ARG A 337 -9.90 -20.40 -2.84
CA ARG A 337 -8.89 -21.43 -3.16
C ARG A 337 -8.16 -21.92 -1.91
N GLN A 338 -7.77 -21.01 -1.03
CA GLN A 338 -7.10 -21.32 0.23
C GLN A 338 -8.02 -22.15 1.18
N SER A 339 -9.31 -21.82 1.21
CA SER A 339 -10.32 -22.54 1.99
C SER A 339 -10.63 -23.92 1.41
N GLY A 340 -10.58 -24.08 0.08
CA GLY A 340 -10.80 -25.36 -0.63
C GLY A 340 -9.62 -26.33 -0.50
N ALA A 341 -8.39 -25.83 -0.54
CA ALA A 341 -7.18 -26.62 -0.35
C ALA A 341 -7.02 -27.18 1.09
N ALA A 342 -7.72 -26.59 2.06
CA ALA A 342 -7.73 -27.08 3.44
C ALA A 342 -8.75 -28.23 3.68
N LYS A 343 -9.56 -28.58 2.70
CA LYS A 343 -10.57 -29.66 2.75
C LYS A 343 -10.21 -30.89 1.91
N ALA A 344 -9.12 -30.83 1.15
CA ALA A 344 -8.56 -31.93 0.37
C ALA A 344 -7.29 -32.49 1.05
#